data_14567d8f10655f136e58a09d821be66e
#
_entry.id   14567d8f10655f136e58a09d821be66e
#
_cell.length_a   1.000
_cell.length_b   1.000
_cell.length_c   1.000
_cell.angle_alpha   90.00
_cell.angle_beta   90.00
_cell.angle_gamma   90.00
#
_symmetry.space_group_name_H-M   'P 1'
#
loop_
_entity.id
_entity.type
_entity.pdbx_description
1 polymer ?
#
loop_
_entity_poly.entity_id
_entity_poly.type
_entity_poly.pdbx_seq_one_letter_code
_entity_poly.pdbx_strand_id
1 'polypeptide(L)'
;MEDRQLAIDVNLKDLGANDWLGRVDDLCEDHGFFEQLGREHCAGFLEAGNYLLVTFENIQSIRENNIDAEPRGFAYARHDGWSHLSLFSFKESWFRDHHVYAFFDRLVDDGFFDDFERIVFHGAGGGASYAAAAYSVVAPGATVIALRPQATLDAEMAGWDPRYKYARKKNFNDRY
;
A
#
# COMPACT_ATOMS: atom_id res chain seq x y z
N MET A 1 -4.60 -20.40 -11.85
CA MET A 1 -5.44 -19.25 -12.25
C MET A 1 -4.85 -18.70 -13.54
N GLU A 2 -5.64 -18.50 -14.59
CA GLU A 2 -5.12 -17.87 -15.82
C GLU A 2 -4.81 -16.40 -15.53
N ASP A 3 -3.67 -15.90 -16.04
CA ASP A 3 -3.30 -14.49 -15.94
C ASP A 3 -4.38 -13.62 -16.58
N ARG A 4 -5.26 -13.06 -15.79
CA ARG A 4 -6.39 -12.25 -16.23
C ARG A 4 -5.99 -10.78 -16.18
N GLN A 5 -5.68 -10.22 -17.34
CA GLN A 5 -5.55 -8.77 -17.45
C GLN A 5 -6.90 -8.10 -17.12
N LEU A 6 -6.89 -7.16 -16.17
CA LEU A 6 -8.10 -6.45 -15.80
C LEU A 6 -8.38 -5.31 -16.78
N ALA A 7 -9.64 -5.21 -17.21
CA ALA A 7 -10.11 -4.06 -18.00
C ALA A 7 -10.32 -2.85 -17.07
N ILE A 8 -9.22 -2.26 -16.59
CA ILE A 8 -9.26 -1.04 -15.78
C ILE A 8 -9.38 0.15 -16.73
N ASP A 9 -10.60 0.58 -16.99
CA ASP A 9 -10.89 1.79 -17.76
C ASP A 9 -11.45 2.86 -16.81
N VAL A 10 -10.53 3.48 -16.06
CA VAL A 10 -10.90 4.54 -15.12
C VAL A 10 -10.04 5.77 -15.36
N ASN A 11 -10.66 6.93 -15.48
CA ASN A 11 -9.95 8.20 -15.53
C ASN A 11 -9.96 8.82 -14.14
N LEU A 12 -8.80 8.85 -13.48
CA LEU A 12 -8.59 9.42 -12.15
C LEU A 12 -7.98 10.83 -12.18
N LYS A 13 -7.59 11.29 -13.36
CA LYS A 13 -6.93 12.57 -13.55
C LYS A 13 -7.89 13.74 -13.26
N ASP A 14 -7.35 14.78 -12.66
CA ASP A 14 -8.05 16.04 -12.35
C ASP A 14 -9.27 15.90 -11.41
N LEU A 15 -9.46 14.74 -10.79
CA LEU A 15 -10.52 14.54 -9.80
C LEU A 15 -10.19 15.19 -8.46
N GLY A 16 -11.22 15.67 -7.75
CA GLY A 16 -11.14 16.03 -6.34
C GLY A 16 -10.81 14.80 -5.48
N ALA A 17 -10.32 15.00 -4.24
CA ALA A 17 -9.88 13.88 -3.40
C ALA A 17 -11.01 12.85 -3.13
N ASN A 18 -12.22 13.32 -2.88
CA ASN A 18 -13.36 12.45 -2.59
C ASN A 18 -13.82 11.69 -3.85
N ASP A 19 -13.87 12.37 -5.00
CA ASP A 19 -14.27 11.74 -6.27
C ASP A 19 -13.22 10.72 -6.72
N TRP A 20 -11.93 11.03 -6.51
CA TRP A 20 -10.83 10.11 -6.76
C TRP A 20 -10.97 8.84 -5.92
N LEU A 21 -11.19 9.01 -4.61
CA LEU A 21 -11.34 7.89 -3.70
C LEU A 21 -12.57 7.04 -4.03
N GLY A 22 -13.70 7.68 -4.33
CA GLY A 22 -14.92 6.98 -4.73
C GLY A 22 -14.74 6.15 -6.01
N ARG A 23 -13.96 6.65 -6.99
CA ARG A 23 -13.66 5.89 -8.21
C ARG A 23 -12.74 4.70 -7.95
N VAL A 24 -11.75 4.86 -7.05
CA VAL A 24 -10.86 3.75 -6.66
C VAL A 24 -11.64 2.70 -5.86
N ASP A 25 -12.51 3.13 -4.97
CA ASP A 25 -13.43 2.27 -4.20
C ASP A 25 -14.31 1.43 -5.14
N ASP A 26 -15.09 2.08 -6.02
CA ASP A 26 -15.93 1.41 -7.01
C ASP A 26 -15.16 0.35 -7.82
N LEU A 27 -13.95 0.70 -8.29
CA LEU A 27 -13.11 -0.21 -9.06
C LEU A 27 -12.62 -1.42 -8.24
N CYS A 28 -12.21 -1.17 -7.00
CA CYS A 28 -11.76 -2.25 -6.11
C CYS A 28 -12.93 -3.17 -5.72
N GLU A 29 -14.13 -2.64 -5.48
CA GLU A 29 -15.33 -3.44 -5.22
C GLU A 29 -15.73 -4.30 -6.43
N ASP A 30 -15.58 -3.78 -7.65
CA ASP A 30 -15.90 -4.52 -8.89
C ASP A 30 -14.92 -5.68 -9.15
N HIS A 31 -13.68 -5.61 -8.65
CA HIS A 31 -12.61 -6.57 -8.97
C HIS A 31 -11.97 -7.24 -7.74
N GLY A 32 -12.44 -6.96 -6.54
CA GLY A 32 -11.85 -7.49 -5.32
C GLY A 32 -12.54 -6.96 -4.07
N PHE A 33 -11.92 -6.03 -3.36
CA PHE A 33 -12.54 -5.35 -2.22
C PHE A 33 -11.93 -3.96 -1.96
N PHE A 34 -12.69 -3.11 -1.27
CA PHE A 34 -12.22 -1.89 -0.68
C PHE A 34 -12.57 -1.84 0.81
N GLU A 35 -11.67 -1.37 1.66
CA GLU A 35 -11.89 -1.32 3.10
C GLU A 35 -11.29 -0.06 3.73
N GLN A 36 -12.10 0.62 4.53
CA GLN A 36 -11.65 1.74 5.35
C GLN A 36 -10.93 1.21 6.60
N LEU A 37 -9.69 1.63 6.82
CA LEU A 37 -8.85 1.25 7.96
C LEU A 37 -8.71 2.42 8.95
N GLY A 38 -9.69 2.57 9.82
CA GLY A 38 -9.75 3.71 10.73
C GLY A 38 -9.97 5.04 10.01
N ARG A 39 -9.38 6.12 10.50
CA ARG A 39 -9.58 7.48 9.96
C ARG A 39 -8.48 7.92 9.00
N GLU A 40 -7.33 7.26 9.02
CA GLU A 40 -6.12 7.72 8.34
C GLU A 40 -5.72 6.85 7.15
N HIS A 41 -6.34 5.67 7.00
CA HIS A 41 -5.95 4.69 5.99
C HIS A 41 -7.15 4.02 5.33
N CYS A 42 -6.93 3.47 4.16
CA CYS A 42 -7.80 2.49 3.52
C CYS A 42 -6.97 1.49 2.72
N ALA A 43 -7.58 0.37 2.38
CA ALA A 43 -6.99 -0.67 1.55
C ALA A 43 -7.89 -0.96 0.36
N GLY A 44 -7.29 -1.17 -0.81
CA GLY A 44 -7.99 -1.62 -2.01
C GLY A 44 -7.30 -2.83 -2.60
N PHE A 45 -8.05 -3.81 -3.04
CA PHE A 45 -7.54 -5.01 -3.67
C PHE A 45 -8.15 -5.22 -5.05
N LEU A 46 -7.30 -5.50 -6.02
CA LEU A 46 -7.67 -5.92 -7.37
C LEU A 46 -7.16 -7.35 -7.59
N GLU A 47 -8.09 -8.27 -7.79
CA GLU A 47 -7.78 -9.66 -8.08
C GLU A 47 -7.56 -9.86 -9.59
N ALA A 48 -6.38 -10.35 -9.97
CA ALA A 48 -6.05 -10.67 -11.36
C ALA A 48 -5.39 -12.05 -11.47
N GLY A 49 -4.07 -12.16 -11.28
CA GLY A 49 -3.34 -13.41 -11.39
C GLY A 49 -2.62 -13.79 -10.08
N ASN A 50 -1.72 -14.76 -10.19
CA ASN A 50 -1.04 -15.40 -9.05
C ASN A 50 0.13 -14.58 -8.48
N TYR A 51 0.47 -13.45 -9.06
CA TYR A 51 1.50 -12.54 -8.55
C TYR A 51 0.85 -11.37 -7.85
N LEU A 52 1.28 -11.07 -6.64
CA LEU A 52 0.74 -9.99 -5.83
C LEU A 52 1.75 -8.86 -5.68
N LEU A 53 1.34 -7.66 -6.05
CA LEU A 53 2.04 -6.44 -5.71
C LEU A 53 1.33 -5.77 -4.52
N VAL A 54 2.03 -5.56 -3.41
CA VAL A 54 1.55 -4.80 -2.25
C VAL A 54 2.22 -3.44 -2.26
N THR A 55 1.45 -2.36 -2.31
CA THR A 55 1.98 -0.99 -2.32
C THR A 55 1.51 -0.19 -1.12
N PHE A 56 2.37 0.74 -0.68
CA PHE A 56 2.09 1.71 0.37
C PHE A 56 2.23 3.10 -0.24
N GLU A 57 1.13 3.84 -0.34
CA GLU A 57 1.10 5.12 -1.04
C GLU A 57 0.27 6.16 -0.27
N ASN A 58 0.66 7.42 -0.39
CA ASN A 58 -0.15 8.53 0.11
C ASN A 58 -1.06 9.05 -1.01
N ILE A 59 -2.36 9.23 -0.75
CA ILE A 59 -3.36 9.62 -1.75
C ILE A 59 -3.02 10.95 -2.41
N GLN A 60 -2.59 11.94 -1.64
CA GLN A 60 -2.19 13.23 -2.22
C GLN A 60 -1.00 13.05 -3.16
N SER A 61 -0.01 12.25 -2.76
CA SER A 61 1.17 11.98 -3.60
C SER A 61 0.81 11.24 -4.89
N ILE A 62 -0.10 10.29 -4.85
CA ILE A 62 -0.60 9.60 -6.06
C ILE A 62 -1.21 10.62 -7.02
N ARG A 63 -2.13 11.46 -6.53
CA ARG A 63 -2.87 12.42 -7.35
C ARG A 63 -1.99 13.51 -7.95
N GLU A 64 -0.91 13.89 -7.27
CA GLU A 64 -0.01 14.96 -7.72
C GLU A 64 1.15 14.47 -8.59
N ASN A 65 1.62 13.23 -8.37
CA ASN A 65 2.90 12.78 -8.92
C ASN A 65 2.83 11.54 -9.82
N ASN A 66 1.77 10.72 -9.69
CA ASN A 66 1.65 9.52 -10.51
C ASN A 66 1.05 9.84 -11.88
N ILE A 67 1.45 9.07 -12.89
CA ILE A 67 0.86 9.17 -14.23
C ILE A 67 -0.64 8.88 -14.12
N ASP A 68 -1.45 9.74 -14.73
CA ASP A 68 -2.91 9.69 -14.73
C ASP A 68 -3.56 9.65 -13.33
N ALA A 69 -2.82 10.06 -12.29
CA ALA A 69 -3.22 10.01 -10.89
C ALA A 69 -3.62 8.59 -10.42
N GLU A 70 -3.04 7.56 -11.02
CA GLU A 70 -3.34 6.16 -10.69
C GLU A 70 -2.45 5.61 -9.56
N PRO A 71 -2.98 4.73 -8.70
CA PRO A 71 -2.16 3.89 -7.82
C PRO A 71 -1.16 3.08 -8.65
N ARG A 72 0.06 2.94 -8.15
CA ARG A 72 1.18 2.34 -8.89
C ARG A 72 0.88 0.95 -9.44
N GLY A 73 0.15 0.13 -8.72
CA GLY A 73 -0.14 -1.24 -9.12
C GLY A 73 -1.20 -1.38 -10.21
N PHE A 74 -1.98 -0.33 -10.52
CA PHE A 74 -3.04 -0.40 -11.54
C PHE A 74 -2.49 -0.74 -12.92
N ALA A 75 -1.35 -0.19 -13.28
CA ALA A 75 -0.69 -0.51 -14.54
C ALA A 75 -0.29 -2.00 -14.62
N TYR A 76 0.22 -2.57 -13.53
CA TYR A 76 0.59 -3.99 -13.47
C TYR A 76 -0.63 -4.91 -13.54
N ALA A 77 -1.72 -4.55 -12.89
CA ALA A 77 -2.97 -5.32 -12.97
C ALA A 77 -3.56 -5.29 -14.40
N ARG A 78 -3.50 -4.11 -15.05
CA ARG A 78 -4.00 -3.91 -16.42
C ARG A 78 -3.18 -4.62 -17.48
N HIS A 79 -1.85 -4.55 -17.41
CA HIS A 79 -0.96 -4.98 -18.49
C HIS A 79 -0.30 -6.33 -18.25
N ASP A 80 0.01 -6.64 -16.99
CA ASP A 80 0.81 -7.81 -16.62
C ASP A 80 -0.01 -8.87 -15.87
N GLY A 81 -1.29 -8.60 -15.57
CA GLY A 81 -2.18 -9.54 -14.87
C GLY A 81 -1.79 -9.78 -13.41
N TRP A 82 -1.08 -8.86 -12.76
CA TRP A 82 -0.75 -8.97 -11.34
C TRP A 82 -1.94 -8.55 -10.48
N SER A 83 -2.22 -9.30 -9.44
CA SER A 83 -3.08 -8.83 -8.37
C SER A 83 -2.41 -7.68 -7.61
N HIS A 84 -3.19 -6.74 -7.12
CA HIS A 84 -2.66 -5.56 -6.46
C HIS A 84 -3.40 -5.26 -5.16
N LEU A 85 -2.67 -5.25 -4.04
CA LEU A 85 -3.13 -4.78 -2.74
C LEU A 85 -2.52 -3.40 -2.46
N SER A 86 -3.35 -2.38 -2.46
CA SER A 86 -2.96 -1.00 -2.18
C SER A 86 -3.27 -0.64 -0.74
N LEU A 87 -2.28 -0.18 0.01
CA LEU A 87 -2.46 0.50 1.29
C LEU A 87 -2.35 2.00 1.06
N PHE A 88 -3.43 2.73 1.30
CA PHE A 88 -3.49 4.18 1.15
C PHE A 88 -3.46 4.88 2.50
N SER A 89 -2.74 5.99 2.56
CA SER A 89 -2.80 6.93 3.67
C SER A 89 -3.35 8.28 3.23
N PHE A 90 -4.20 8.89 4.05
CA PHE A 90 -4.73 10.24 3.80
C PHE A 90 -3.72 11.33 4.15
N LYS A 91 -2.75 11.00 5.01
CA LYS A 91 -1.65 11.88 5.43
C LYS A 91 -0.38 11.07 5.67
N GLU A 92 0.74 11.73 5.94
CA GLU A 92 1.98 11.06 6.29
C GLU A 92 1.84 10.30 7.62
N SER A 93 1.71 8.98 7.56
CA SER A 93 1.37 8.13 8.71
C SER A 93 2.42 7.08 9.04
N TRP A 94 3.31 6.76 8.11
CA TRP A 94 4.23 5.63 8.19
C TRP A 94 3.52 4.29 8.33
N PHE A 95 2.19 4.26 8.10
CA PHE A 95 1.32 3.09 8.28
C PHE A 95 1.42 2.48 9.69
N ARG A 96 1.83 3.28 10.68
CA ARG A 96 1.92 2.92 12.10
C ARG A 96 0.60 3.18 12.80
N ASP A 97 -0.36 2.29 12.53
CA ASP A 97 -1.74 2.39 13.04
C ASP A 97 -2.30 0.99 13.33
N HIS A 98 -2.98 0.85 14.46
CA HIS A 98 -3.52 -0.44 14.90
C HIS A 98 -4.58 -1.02 13.94
N HIS A 99 -5.29 -0.20 13.18
CA HIS A 99 -6.22 -0.69 12.15
C HIS A 99 -5.46 -1.33 10.98
N VAL A 100 -4.30 -0.79 10.61
CA VAL A 100 -3.44 -1.39 9.59
C VAL A 100 -2.84 -2.70 10.11
N TYR A 101 -2.41 -2.75 11.36
CA TYR A 101 -1.92 -4.00 11.97
C TYR A 101 -3.01 -5.08 11.98
N ALA A 102 -4.20 -4.74 12.45
CA ALA A 102 -5.33 -5.68 12.51
C ALA A 102 -5.75 -6.16 11.11
N PHE A 103 -5.66 -5.31 10.10
CA PHE A 103 -5.91 -5.67 8.72
C PHE A 103 -4.93 -6.74 8.23
N PHE A 104 -3.62 -6.52 8.40
CA PHE A 104 -2.61 -7.52 8.01
C PHE A 104 -2.70 -8.80 8.82
N ASP A 105 -2.95 -8.73 10.13
CA ASP A 105 -3.16 -9.90 10.98
C ASP A 105 -4.33 -10.76 10.45
N ARG A 106 -5.45 -10.12 10.10
CA ARG A 106 -6.60 -10.83 9.53
C ARG A 106 -6.27 -11.46 8.18
N LEU A 107 -5.58 -10.76 7.27
CA LEU A 107 -5.16 -11.34 6.00
C LEU A 107 -4.27 -12.59 6.19
N VAL A 108 -3.40 -12.58 7.20
CA VAL A 108 -2.60 -13.77 7.57
C VAL A 108 -3.49 -14.89 8.09
N ASP A 109 -4.39 -14.58 9.04
CA ASP A 109 -5.28 -15.57 9.64
C ASP A 109 -6.21 -16.21 8.60
N ASP A 110 -6.64 -15.44 7.60
CA ASP A 110 -7.49 -15.90 6.49
C ASP A 110 -6.71 -16.64 5.38
N GLY A 111 -5.37 -16.70 5.45
CA GLY A 111 -4.52 -17.34 4.46
C GLY A 111 -4.41 -16.59 3.13
N PHE A 112 -4.73 -15.29 3.11
CA PHE A 112 -4.76 -14.46 1.90
C PHE A 112 -3.46 -14.53 1.08
N PHE A 113 -2.32 -14.53 1.75
CA PHE A 113 -1.02 -14.53 1.08
C PHE A 113 -0.64 -15.90 0.49
N ASP A 114 -1.29 -16.98 0.93
CA ASP A 114 -1.02 -18.35 0.46
C ASP A 114 -1.54 -18.60 -0.96
N ASP A 115 -2.44 -17.74 -1.44
CA ASP A 115 -3.00 -17.83 -2.80
C ASP A 115 -2.04 -17.34 -3.89
N PHE A 116 -0.91 -16.73 -3.52
CA PHE A 116 0.01 -16.11 -4.47
C PHE A 116 1.35 -16.85 -4.57
N GLU A 117 1.78 -17.11 -5.80
CA GLU A 117 3.08 -17.74 -6.10
C GLU A 117 4.27 -16.78 -5.85
N ARG A 118 4.03 -15.49 -6.04
CA ARG A 118 5.04 -14.44 -5.83
C ARG A 118 4.40 -13.21 -5.23
N ILE A 119 5.05 -12.68 -4.20
CA ILE A 119 4.60 -11.48 -3.52
C ILE A 119 5.73 -10.45 -3.52
N VAL A 120 5.41 -9.22 -3.91
CA VAL A 120 6.33 -8.09 -3.91
C VAL A 120 5.73 -6.97 -3.07
N PHE A 121 6.45 -6.52 -2.04
CA PHE A 121 6.13 -5.33 -1.26
C PHE A 121 6.92 -4.16 -1.82
N HIS A 122 6.23 -3.07 -2.15
CA HIS A 122 6.84 -1.88 -2.72
C HIS A 122 6.47 -0.62 -1.95
N GLY A 123 7.48 0.22 -1.67
CA GLY A 123 7.30 1.54 -1.10
C GLY A 123 8.36 2.53 -1.60
N ALA A 124 7.96 3.77 -1.81
CA ALA A 124 8.85 4.85 -2.20
C ALA A 124 8.75 6.03 -1.23
N GLY A 125 9.89 6.54 -0.79
CA GLY A 125 10.00 7.53 0.28
C GLY A 125 10.07 6.91 1.67
N GLY A 126 10.35 7.70 2.70
CA GLY A 126 10.68 7.21 4.04
C GLY A 126 9.62 6.28 4.64
N GLY A 127 8.39 6.78 4.78
CA GLY A 127 7.30 6.04 5.44
C GLY A 127 6.79 4.84 4.64
N ALA A 128 6.62 5.00 3.33
CA ALA A 128 6.16 3.92 2.46
C ALA A 128 7.20 2.79 2.33
N SER A 129 8.48 3.15 2.19
CA SER A 129 9.57 2.18 2.15
C SER A 129 9.74 1.43 3.47
N TYR A 130 9.57 2.14 4.59
CA TYR A 130 9.56 1.53 5.91
C TYR A 130 8.42 0.51 6.02
N ALA A 131 7.21 0.91 5.64
CA ALA A 131 6.03 0.04 5.67
C ALA A 131 6.22 -1.21 4.80
N ALA A 132 6.70 -1.06 3.55
CA ALA A 132 6.96 -2.19 2.67
C ALA A 132 7.91 -3.22 3.32
N ALA A 133 8.97 -2.76 3.98
CA ALA A 133 9.90 -3.64 4.67
C ALA A 133 9.27 -4.26 5.94
N ALA A 134 8.60 -3.45 6.76
CA ALA A 134 8.03 -3.88 8.03
C ALA A 134 6.91 -4.92 7.82
N TYR A 135 5.96 -4.66 6.93
CA TYR A 135 4.83 -5.56 6.68
C TYR A 135 5.17 -6.79 5.83
N SER A 136 6.32 -6.82 5.15
CA SER A 136 6.71 -8.00 4.35
C SER A 136 6.87 -9.28 5.17
N VAL A 137 6.99 -9.18 6.48
CA VAL A 137 7.08 -10.33 7.41
C VAL A 137 5.84 -11.23 7.38
N VAL A 138 4.69 -10.71 6.94
CA VAL A 138 3.43 -11.49 6.82
C VAL A 138 3.48 -12.51 5.68
N ALA A 139 4.40 -12.35 4.74
CA ALA A 139 4.57 -13.24 3.59
C ALA A 139 6.05 -13.69 3.48
N PRO A 140 6.46 -14.72 4.23
CA PRO A 140 7.83 -15.23 4.20
C PRO A 140 8.27 -15.58 2.79
N GLY A 141 9.42 -15.04 2.37
CA GLY A 141 9.94 -15.21 1.01
C GLY A 141 9.51 -14.12 0.02
N ALA A 142 8.69 -13.15 0.44
CA ALA A 142 8.35 -12.00 -0.39
C ALA A 142 9.58 -11.16 -0.76
N THR A 143 9.53 -10.53 -1.93
CA THR A 143 10.52 -9.55 -2.36
C THR A 143 10.12 -8.16 -1.85
N VAL A 144 11.09 -7.40 -1.34
CA VAL A 144 10.86 -6.00 -0.90
C VAL A 144 11.60 -5.05 -1.82
N ILE A 145 10.89 -4.07 -2.36
CA ILE A 145 11.43 -2.97 -3.15
C ILE A 145 11.22 -1.67 -2.37
N ALA A 146 12.23 -1.24 -1.65
CA ALA A 146 12.20 -0.02 -0.85
C ALA A 146 13.04 1.08 -1.52
N LEU A 147 12.39 2.12 -2.03
CA LEU A 147 13.06 3.23 -2.70
C LEU A 147 13.25 4.41 -1.74
N ARG A 148 14.50 4.81 -1.51
CA ARG A 148 14.89 5.88 -0.57
C ARG A 148 14.40 5.57 0.86
N PRO A 149 14.74 4.40 1.40
CA PRO A 149 14.26 3.98 2.70
C PRO A 149 14.85 4.83 3.83
N GLN A 150 14.08 4.98 4.90
CA GLN A 150 14.55 5.45 6.20
C GLN A 150 14.53 4.27 7.17
N ALA A 151 15.69 3.81 7.60
CA ALA A 151 15.80 2.57 8.37
C ALA A 151 15.26 2.68 9.80
N THR A 152 15.35 3.87 10.40
CA THR A 152 14.87 4.12 11.76
C THR A 152 14.52 5.58 11.97
N LEU A 153 13.59 5.84 12.88
CA LEU A 153 13.29 7.17 13.41
C LEU A 153 13.69 7.33 14.88
N ASP A 154 14.39 6.33 15.43
CA ASP A 154 14.89 6.40 16.80
C ASP A 154 15.71 7.68 17.00
N ALA A 155 15.41 8.42 18.08
CA ALA A 155 16.02 9.71 18.34
C ALA A 155 17.53 9.60 18.69
N GLU A 156 17.97 8.49 19.26
CA GLU A 156 19.39 8.26 19.56
C GLU A 156 20.20 8.01 18.29
N MET A 157 19.58 7.34 17.30
CA MET A 157 20.25 6.99 16.04
C MET A 157 20.06 8.03 14.95
N ALA A 158 18.87 8.63 14.83
CA ALA A 158 18.50 9.54 13.75
C ALA A 158 18.01 10.91 14.23
N GLY A 159 18.30 11.30 15.49
CA GLY A 159 17.87 12.55 16.09
C GLY A 159 18.39 13.81 15.40
N TRP A 160 19.51 13.70 14.70
CA TRP A 160 20.12 14.75 13.88
C TRP A 160 19.30 15.08 12.61
N ASP A 161 18.44 14.16 12.12
CA ASP A 161 17.61 14.35 10.92
C ASP A 161 16.31 15.10 11.26
N PRO A 162 16.09 16.32 10.76
CA PRO A 162 14.91 17.11 11.11
C PRO A 162 13.64 16.69 10.34
N ARG A 163 13.74 15.85 9.31
CA ARG A 163 12.66 15.60 8.35
C ARG A 163 11.44 14.96 8.96
N TYR A 164 11.53 14.05 9.87
CA TYR A 164 10.39 13.23 10.31
C TYR A 164 10.00 13.45 11.78
N LYS A 165 10.08 14.68 12.26
CA LYS A 165 9.83 15.02 13.68
C LYS A 165 8.46 14.54 14.20
N TYR A 166 7.42 14.63 13.39
CA TYR A 166 6.09 14.18 13.78
C TYR A 166 5.95 12.67 13.78
N ALA A 167 6.57 12.00 12.82
CA ALA A 167 6.55 10.54 12.72
C ALA A 167 7.26 9.86 13.89
N ARG A 168 8.30 10.50 14.48
CA ARG A 168 9.02 9.99 15.66
C ARG A 168 8.15 9.78 16.90
N LYS A 169 6.97 10.42 16.95
CA LYS A 169 6.03 10.26 18.05
C LYS A 169 5.19 8.99 17.93
N LYS A 170 5.25 8.31 16.78
CA LYS A 170 4.54 7.05 16.55
C LYS A 170 5.27 5.90 17.25
N ASN A 171 4.52 4.87 17.59
CA ASN A 171 5.09 3.67 18.17
C ASN A 171 5.73 2.80 17.06
N PHE A 172 7.05 2.64 17.10
CA PHE A 172 7.81 1.78 16.21
C PHE A 172 8.23 0.46 16.89
N ASN A 173 7.80 0.21 18.12
CA ASN A 173 8.10 -1.01 18.87
C ASN A 173 6.92 -1.99 18.89
N ASP A 174 5.81 -1.65 18.22
CA ASP A 174 4.67 -2.53 18.07
C ASP A 174 4.86 -3.42 16.83
N ARG A 175 4.18 -4.53 16.77
CA ARG A 175 4.17 -5.66 15.82
C ARG A 175 5.04 -5.55 14.56
N TYR A 176 4.82 -4.60 13.70
CA TYR A 176 5.45 -4.50 12.39
C TYR A 176 6.56 -3.45 12.34
#